data_4c9f4e2c614559753a0bbd3b4d6426dc
#
_entry.id   4c9f4e2c614559753a0bbd3b4d6426dc
#
_cell.length_a   1.000
_cell.length_b   1.000
_cell.length_c   1.000
_cell.angle_alpha   90.00
_cell.angle_beta   90.00
_cell.angle_gamma   90.00
#
_symmetry.space_group_name_H-M   'P 1'
#
loop_
_entity.id
_entity.type
_entity.pdbx_description
1 polymer ?
#
loop_
_entity_poly.entity_id
_entity_poly.type
_entity_poly.pdbx_seq_one_letter_code
_entity_poly.pdbx_strand_id
1 'polypeptide(L)'
;MLFRSVTDSLRYWATEMHVDGFRFDLATILGRYRDGFDERHSFLVACRQDPVLRQLKLIAEPWDCGPGGYQVGNFPPGWVEWNDRFRDTVRAFWKGDDGQLADFAGRMTASGEMFNHRGRRPYSSVNFITAHDGFTLHDLVSYNDKHNEANDENNQDGSNNNLSWNHGVEGPTDDPQINALRLRQMRNFFATL
;
A
#
# COMPACT_ATOMS: atom_id res chain seq x y z
N MET A 1 13.24 -23.21 12.82
CA MET A 1 11.98 -23.96 12.61
C MET A 1 10.92 -23.10 11.89
N LEU A 2 10.57 -21.92 12.37
CA LEU A 2 9.55 -21.03 11.77
C LEU A 2 9.82 -20.66 10.31
N PHE A 3 11.04 -20.30 9.99
CA PHE A 3 11.48 -19.89 8.65
C PHE A 3 11.20 -20.98 7.58
N ARG A 4 11.56 -22.24 7.87
CA ARG A 4 11.33 -23.36 6.95
C ARG A 4 9.84 -23.60 6.72
N SER A 5 9.03 -23.55 7.77
CA SER A 5 7.58 -23.75 7.65
C SER A 5 6.92 -22.68 6.77
N VAL A 6 7.37 -21.42 6.85
CA VAL A 6 6.86 -20.34 6.00
C VAL A 6 7.23 -20.58 4.54
N THR A 7 8.51 -20.89 4.24
CA THR A 7 8.92 -21.13 2.84
C THR A 7 8.28 -22.38 2.25
N ASP A 8 8.09 -23.43 3.03
CA ASP A 8 7.39 -24.64 2.57
C ASP A 8 5.91 -24.36 2.30
N SER A 9 5.25 -23.57 3.14
CA SER A 9 3.88 -23.10 2.89
C SER A 9 3.77 -22.27 1.62
N LEU A 10 4.66 -21.30 1.41
CA LEU A 10 4.69 -20.49 0.18
C LEU A 10 4.86 -21.37 -1.07
N ARG A 11 5.77 -22.35 -1.03
CA ARG A 11 5.94 -23.30 -2.15
C ARG A 11 4.67 -24.11 -2.40
N TYR A 12 4.03 -24.63 -1.35
CA TYR A 12 2.79 -25.39 -1.47
C TYR A 12 1.71 -24.57 -2.19
N TRP A 13 1.47 -23.34 -1.75
CA TRP A 13 0.48 -22.47 -2.38
C TRP A 13 0.84 -22.15 -3.85
N ALA A 14 2.13 -22.03 -4.17
CA ALA A 14 2.58 -21.76 -5.52
C ALA A 14 2.46 -23.01 -6.43
N THR A 15 2.83 -24.19 -5.95
CA THR A 15 2.89 -25.39 -6.77
C THR A 15 1.56 -26.16 -6.84
N GLU A 16 0.84 -26.24 -5.73
CA GLU A 16 -0.41 -26.98 -5.64
C GLU A 16 -1.64 -26.13 -5.91
N MET A 17 -1.63 -24.86 -5.44
CA MET A 17 -2.76 -23.94 -5.60
C MET A 17 -2.56 -22.94 -6.74
N HIS A 18 -1.40 -22.95 -7.38
CA HIS A 18 -1.07 -22.16 -8.58
C HIS A 18 -1.25 -20.65 -8.39
N VAL A 19 -0.91 -20.11 -7.20
CA VAL A 19 -0.92 -18.66 -6.98
C VAL A 19 0.29 -18.01 -7.67
N ASP A 20 0.08 -16.79 -8.22
CA ASP A 20 1.10 -16.05 -8.97
C ASP A 20 2.00 -15.16 -8.10
N GLY A 21 1.72 -15.08 -6.82
CA GLY A 21 2.49 -14.26 -5.89
C GLY A 21 1.88 -14.16 -4.51
N PHE A 22 2.57 -13.41 -3.65
CA PHE A 22 2.18 -13.22 -2.25
C PHE A 22 2.34 -11.76 -1.86
N ARG A 23 1.36 -11.23 -1.15
CA ARG A 23 1.48 -9.98 -0.40
C ARG A 23 1.76 -10.32 1.07
N PHE A 24 2.83 -9.79 1.61
CA PHE A 24 3.26 -9.99 2.98
C PHE A 24 2.83 -8.83 3.84
N ASP A 25 1.99 -9.13 4.82
CA ASP A 25 1.53 -8.18 5.82
C ASP A 25 2.68 -7.79 6.74
N LEU A 26 2.78 -6.49 7.08
CA LEU A 26 3.83 -5.95 7.94
C LEU A 26 5.22 -6.52 7.60
N ALA A 27 5.56 -6.55 6.30
CA ALA A 27 6.69 -7.30 5.77
C ALA A 27 8.05 -6.86 6.33
N THR A 28 8.17 -5.66 6.89
CA THR A 28 9.37 -5.20 7.58
C THR A 28 9.80 -6.14 8.71
N ILE A 29 8.84 -6.77 9.41
CA ILE A 29 9.11 -7.78 10.47
C ILE A 29 9.93 -8.95 9.92
N LEU A 30 9.68 -9.36 8.67
CA LEU A 30 10.35 -10.49 8.03
C LEU A 30 11.81 -10.22 7.65
N GLY A 31 12.18 -8.95 7.61
CA GLY A 31 13.56 -8.48 7.37
C GLY A 31 14.24 -7.91 8.61
N ARG A 32 13.70 -8.11 9.82
CA ARG A 32 14.15 -7.45 11.03
C ARG A 32 15.08 -8.35 11.85
N TYR A 33 16.27 -7.82 12.16
CA TYR A 33 17.15 -8.30 13.21
C TYR A 33 17.02 -7.45 14.49
N ARG A 34 17.84 -7.73 15.53
CA ARG A 34 17.84 -6.94 16.77
C ARG A 34 18.15 -5.46 16.53
N ASP A 35 19.01 -5.18 15.53
CA ASP A 35 19.52 -3.84 15.23
C ASP A 35 18.67 -3.10 14.18
N GLY A 36 17.54 -3.67 13.76
CA GLY A 36 16.63 -3.08 12.78
C GLY A 36 16.40 -3.91 11.52
N PHE A 37 15.87 -3.26 10.49
CA PHE A 37 15.64 -3.90 9.19
C PHE A 37 16.92 -4.06 8.40
N ASP A 38 17.12 -5.23 7.80
CA ASP A 38 18.21 -5.52 6.88
C ASP A 38 17.66 -6.16 5.59
N GLU A 39 17.85 -5.51 4.45
CA GLU A 39 17.48 -6.04 3.13
C GLU A 39 18.14 -7.41 2.80
N ARG A 40 19.20 -7.76 3.51
CA ARG A 40 19.92 -9.04 3.39
C ARG A 40 19.47 -10.08 4.40
N HIS A 41 18.39 -9.82 5.13
CA HIS A 41 17.85 -10.77 6.08
C HIS A 41 17.64 -12.14 5.41
N SER A 42 17.97 -13.20 6.13
CA SER A 42 17.98 -14.58 5.61
C SER A 42 16.65 -15.00 4.96
N PHE A 43 15.51 -14.53 5.47
CA PHE A 43 14.20 -14.81 4.87
C PHE A 43 14.06 -14.16 3.49
N LEU A 44 14.39 -12.87 3.36
CA LEU A 44 14.29 -12.13 2.11
C LEU A 44 15.22 -12.72 1.04
N VAL A 45 16.43 -13.10 1.46
CA VAL A 45 17.41 -13.77 0.59
C VAL A 45 16.91 -15.14 0.15
N ALA A 46 16.36 -15.94 1.06
CA ALA A 46 15.86 -17.28 0.74
C ALA A 46 14.71 -17.23 -0.27
N CYS A 47 13.75 -16.31 -0.10
CA CYS A 47 12.66 -16.13 -1.08
C CYS A 47 13.19 -15.81 -2.49
N ARG A 48 14.26 -15.02 -2.58
CA ARG A 48 14.89 -14.66 -3.87
C ARG A 48 15.72 -15.77 -4.50
N GLN A 49 16.30 -16.65 -3.68
CA GLN A 49 17.13 -17.76 -4.15
C GLN A 49 16.35 -19.04 -4.42
N ASP A 50 15.15 -19.14 -3.88
CA ASP A 50 14.30 -20.30 -4.07
C ASP A 50 13.85 -20.44 -5.54
N PRO A 51 14.01 -21.63 -6.16
CA PRO A 51 13.70 -21.82 -7.58
C PRO A 51 12.23 -21.57 -7.94
N VAL A 52 11.30 -21.78 -7.00
CA VAL A 52 9.87 -21.54 -7.19
C VAL A 52 9.55 -20.08 -6.86
N LEU A 53 9.88 -19.62 -5.64
CA LEU A 53 9.45 -18.32 -5.14
C LEU A 53 10.04 -17.14 -5.91
N ARG A 54 11.28 -17.25 -6.42
CA ARG A 54 11.92 -16.20 -7.21
C ARG A 54 11.21 -15.85 -8.51
N GLN A 55 10.31 -16.71 -8.98
CA GLN A 55 9.53 -16.52 -10.21
C GLN A 55 8.19 -15.84 -9.93
N LEU A 56 7.82 -15.69 -8.68
CA LEU A 56 6.55 -15.15 -8.24
C LEU A 56 6.66 -13.66 -7.91
N LYS A 57 5.51 -13.01 -7.83
CA LYS A 57 5.40 -11.63 -7.34
C LYS A 57 5.51 -11.64 -5.81
N LEU A 58 6.58 -11.09 -5.29
CA LEU A 58 6.80 -10.91 -3.86
C LEU A 58 6.50 -9.45 -3.52
N ILE A 59 5.36 -9.20 -2.88
CA ILE A 59 4.83 -7.86 -2.61
C ILE A 59 4.94 -7.60 -1.12
N ALA A 60 5.70 -6.59 -0.74
CA ALA A 60 5.80 -6.17 0.65
C ALA A 60 4.79 -5.08 0.98
N GLU A 61 4.16 -5.19 2.14
CA GLU A 61 3.72 -4.04 2.88
C GLU A 61 4.94 -3.52 3.67
N PRO A 62 5.58 -2.42 3.21
CA PRO A 62 6.94 -2.11 3.65
C PRO A 62 6.99 -1.27 4.92
N TRP A 63 6.17 -1.60 5.91
CA TRP A 63 6.14 -1.00 7.25
C TRP A 63 5.77 -2.01 8.32
N ASP A 64 6.01 -1.65 9.57
CA ASP A 64 5.50 -2.29 10.79
C ASP A 64 5.37 -1.27 11.93
N CYS A 65 4.83 -1.70 13.08
CA CYS A 65 4.60 -0.87 14.25
C CYS A 65 5.85 -0.65 15.13
N GLY A 66 6.98 -1.26 14.80
CA GLY A 66 8.21 -1.19 15.59
C GLY A 66 9.10 0.01 15.24
N PRO A 67 10.11 0.31 16.07
CA PRO A 67 11.10 1.34 15.76
C PRO A 67 11.77 1.09 14.42
N GLY A 68 11.88 2.14 13.57
CA GLY A 68 12.42 2.00 12.21
C GLY A 68 11.58 1.10 11.32
N GLY A 69 10.28 0.94 11.59
CA GLY A 69 9.38 0.06 10.86
C GLY A 69 9.07 0.50 9.44
N TYR A 70 9.14 1.78 9.13
CA TYR A 70 8.85 2.31 7.79
C TYR A 70 10.04 2.08 6.85
N GLN A 71 9.87 1.20 5.85
CA GLN A 71 10.94 0.74 4.96
C GLN A 71 10.57 0.84 3.46
N VAL A 72 9.68 1.76 3.10
CA VAL A 72 9.36 2.01 1.69
C VAL A 72 10.61 2.40 0.91
N GLY A 73 10.89 1.69 -0.17
CA GLY A 73 12.10 1.86 -0.99
C GLY A 73 13.31 1.03 -0.52
N ASN A 74 13.24 0.28 0.58
CA ASN A 74 14.38 -0.40 1.18
C ASN A 74 14.37 -1.93 1.03
N PHE A 75 13.33 -2.54 0.47
CA PHE A 75 13.33 -3.97 0.20
C PHE A 75 14.31 -4.33 -0.93
N PRO A 76 14.82 -5.57 -0.96
CA PRO A 76 15.84 -5.96 -1.93
C PRO A 76 15.27 -6.07 -3.37
N PRO A 77 16.12 -6.01 -4.41
CA PRO A 77 15.70 -6.31 -5.78
C PRO A 77 14.94 -7.63 -5.89
N GLY A 78 13.88 -7.67 -6.71
CA GLY A 78 12.98 -8.82 -6.84
C GLY A 78 11.75 -8.75 -5.93
N TRP A 79 11.72 -7.82 -4.98
CA TRP A 79 10.52 -7.46 -4.23
C TRP A 79 9.90 -6.19 -4.82
N VAL A 80 8.59 -6.13 -4.81
CA VAL A 80 7.82 -4.91 -5.06
C VAL A 80 7.14 -4.48 -3.77
N GLU A 81 6.79 -3.21 -3.66
CA GLU A 81 6.32 -2.63 -2.42
C GLU A 81 5.06 -1.82 -2.62
N TRP A 82 4.13 -1.92 -1.70
CA TRP A 82 3.03 -0.97 -1.61
C TRP A 82 3.58 0.44 -1.37
N ASN A 83 3.15 1.39 -2.21
CA ASN A 83 3.60 2.77 -2.16
C ASN A 83 2.53 3.65 -1.51
N ASP A 84 2.61 3.80 -0.19
CA ASP A 84 1.72 4.68 0.58
C ASP A 84 1.89 6.15 0.22
N ARG A 85 3.10 6.59 -0.17
CA ARG A 85 3.33 7.96 -0.62
C ARG A 85 2.60 8.26 -1.93
N PHE A 86 2.49 7.29 -2.83
CA PHE A 86 1.62 7.44 -4.00
C PHE A 86 0.18 7.66 -3.57
N ARG A 87 -0.35 6.78 -2.71
CA ARG A 87 -1.71 6.87 -2.16
C ARG A 87 -1.96 8.25 -1.57
N ASP A 88 -1.12 8.67 -0.64
CA ASP A 88 -1.35 9.88 0.13
C ASP A 88 -1.21 11.15 -0.73
N THR A 89 -0.20 11.21 -1.60
CA THR A 89 -0.02 12.33 -2.52
C THR A 89 -1.20 12.46 -3.49
N VAL A 90 -1.65 11.35 -4.07
CA VAL A 90 -2.76 11.36 -5.03
C VAL A 90 -4.07 11.75 -4.36
N ARG A 91 -4.32 11.25 -3.14
CA ARG A 91 -5.48 11.64 -2.35
C ARG A 91 -5.46 13.12 -2.01
N ALA A 92 -4.35 13.64 -1.48
CA ALA A 92 -4.18 15.06 -1.16
C ALA A 92 -4.35 15.97 -2.38
N PHE A 93 -3.78 15.57 -3.52
CA PHE A 93 -3.89 16.33 -4.78
C PHE A 93 -5.36 16.45 -5.25
N TRP A 94 -6.09 15.33 -5.33
CA TRP A 94 -7.48 15.34 -5.78
C TRP A 94 -8.45 15.90 -4.75
N LYS A 95 -8.09 15.90 -3.47
CA LYS A 95 -8.80 16.61 -2.42
C LYS A 95 -8.67 18.14 -2.58
N GLY A 96 -7.57 18.62 -3.20
CA GLY A 96 -7.31 20.04 -3.42
C GLY A 96 -6.41 20.66 -2.35
N ASP A 97 -5.64 19.87 -1.62
CA ASP A 97 -4.68 20.37 -0.64
C ASP A 97 -3.57 21.17 -1.37
N ASP A 98 -3.14 22.28 -0.75
CA ASP A 98 -2.11 23.16 -1.32
C ASP A 98 -0.74 22.48 -1.44
N GLY A 99 0.05 22.88 -2.43
CA GLY A 99 1.45 22.50 -2.57
C GLY A 99 1.69 21.07 -3.10
N GLN A 100 0.66 20.31 -3.51
CA GLN A 100 0.79 18.91 -3.90
C GLN A 100 1.35 18.68 -5.31
N LEU A 101 1.45 19.71 -6.16
CA LEU A 101 1.77 19.53 -7.58
C LEU A 101 3.14 18.88 -7.83
N ALA A 102 4.17 19.29 -7.09
CA ALA A 102 5.53 18.76 -7.27
C ALA A 102 5.61 17.28 -6.87
N ASP A 103 5.02 16.91 -5.72
CA ASP A 103 4.97 15.53 -5.26
C ASP A 103 4.12 14.67 -6.19
N PHE A 104 2.98 15.19 -6.64
CA PHE A 104 2.13 14.50 -7.60
C PHE A 104 2.88 14.20 -8.91
N ALA A 105 3.64 15.17 -9.46
CA ALA A 105 4.46 14.95 -10.64
C ALA A 105 5.51 13.84 -10.39
N GLY A 106 6.15 13.82 -9.22
CA GLY A 106 7.06 12.76 -8.81
C GLY A 106 6.39 11.37 -8.76
N ARG A 107 5.15 11.31 -8.26
CA ARG A 107 4.35 10.04 -8.26
C ARG A 107 4.02 9.58 -9.67
N MET A 108 3.62 10.50 -10.55
CA MET A 108 3.30 10.21 -11.96
C MET A 108 4.53 9.77 -12.76
N THR A 109 5.72 10.17 -12.36
CA THR A 109 6.99 9.69 -12.92
C THR A 109 7.54 8.46 -12.18
N ALA A 110 6.64 7.65 -11.61
CA ALA A 110 6.89 6.34 -11.00
C ALA A 110 7.72 6.37 -9.72
N SER A 111 7.69 7.47 -8.95
CA SER A 111 8.39 7.58 -7.66
C SER A 111 9.87 7.15 -7.73
N GLY A 112 10.56 7.56 -8.81
CA GLY A 112 11.92 7.10 -9.11
C GLY A 112 12.93 7.41 -8.02
N GLU A 113 12.73 8.49 -7.27
CA GLU A 113 13.56 8.88 -6.13
C GLU A 113 13.56 7.85 -4.99
N MET A 114 12.47 7.06 -4.87
CA MET A 114 12.34 6.01 -3.86
C MET A 114 12.77 4.64 -4.36
N PHE A 115 12.56 4.36 -5.65
CA PHE A 115 12.70 3.00 -6.17
C PHE A 115 13.83 2.82 -7.18
N ASN A 116 14.40 3.88 -7.77
CA ASN A 116 15.42 3.73 -8.79
C ASN A 116 16.85 3.76 -8.20
N HIS A 117 17.13 2.86 -7.26
CA HIS A 117 18.45 2.74 -6.62
C HIS A 117 18.75 1.27 -6.26
N ARG A 118 20.01 0.96 -5.88
CA ARG A 118 20.46 -0.38 -5.41
C ARG A 118 20.06 -1.53 -6.33
N GLY A 119 20.03 -1.30 -7.65
CA GLY A 119 19.61 -2.32 -8.63
C GLY A 119 18.10 -2.52 -8.75
N ARG A 120 17.31 -1.69 -8.06
CA ARG A 120 15.85 -1.64 -8.21
C ARG A 120 15.45 -0.71 -9.37
N ARG A 121 14.19 -0.74 -9.72
CA ARG A 121 13.61 0.06 -10.81
C ARG A 121 12.25 0.61 -10.37
N PRO A 122 11.71 1.65 -11.05
CA PRO A 122 10.41 2.24 -10.74
C PRO A 122 9.25 1.23 -10.68
N TYR A 123 9.30 0.13 -11.45
CA TYR A 123 8.29 -0.94 -11.38
C TYR A 123 8.27 -1.71 -10.06
N SER A 124 9.21 -1.45 -9.14
CA SER A 124 9.15 -1.96 -7.76
C SER A 124 8.05 -1.30 -6.93
N SER A 125 7.47 -0.19 -7.40
CA SER A 125 6.32 0.46 -6.78
C SER A 125 5.02 -0.24 -7.17
N VAL A 126 4.24 -0.64 -6.18
CA VAL A 126 2.82 -1.01 -6.35
C VAL A 126 1.99 0.18 -5.92
N ASN A 127 1.48 0.91 -6.89
CA ASN A 127 0.62 2.05 -6.65
C ASN A 127 -0.77 1.58 -6.23
N PHE A 128 -1.40 2.31 -5.33
CA PHE A 128 -2.77 2.05 -4.91
C PHE A 128 -3.43 3.33 -4.41
N ILE A 129 -4.76 3.37 -4.40
CA ILE A 129 -5.54 4.50 -3.88
C ILE A 129 -6.20 4.13 -2.55
N THR A 130 -6.70 2.90 -2.43
CA THR A 130 -7.38 2.39 -1.24
C THR A 130 -6.81 1.04 -0.84
N ALA A 131 -6.88 0.72 0.46
CA ALA A 131 -6.46 -0.54 1.03
C ALA A 131 -7.47 -1.02 2.09
N HIS A 132 -7.25 -2.21 2.64
CA HIS A 132 -8.16 -2.88 3.58
C HIS A 132 -8.31 -2.17 4.94
N ASP A 133 -7.34 -1.35 5.33
CA ASP A 133 -7.26 -0.65 6.62
C ASP A 133 -7.82 0.78 6.58
N GLY A 134 -8.35 1.21 5.46
CA GLY A 134 -8.89 2.55 5.26
C GLY A 134 -10.23 2.54 4.49
N PHE A 135 -10.61 3.72 4.04
CA PHE A 135 -11.85 3.93 3.29
C PHE A 135 -11.89 3.16 1.97
N THR A 136 -13.09 2.71 1.59
CA THR A 136 -13.38 2.34 0.21
C THR A 136 -13.25 3.57 -0.71
N LEU A 137 -13.19 3.37 -2.02
CA LEU A 137 -13.13 4.50 -2.95
C LEU A 137 -14.41 5.37 -2.88
N HIS A 138 -15.54 4.78 -2.56
CA HIS A 138 -16.81 5.51 -2.36
C HIS A 138 -16.73 6.37 -1.09
N ASP A 139 -16.26 5.82 0.02
CA ASP A 139 -16.18 6.54 1.28
C ASP A 139 -15.13 7.65 1.23
N LEU A 140 -14.03 7.44 0.49
CA LEU A 140 -12.98 8.43 0.27
C LEU A 140 -13.52 9.75 -0.32
N VAL A 141 -14.60 9.69 -1.08
CA VAL A 141 -15.25 10.88 -1.68
C VAL A 141 -16.56 11.27 -0.99
N SER A 142 -16.94 10.58 0.08
CA SER A 142 -18.25 10.76 0.74
C SER A 142 -18.17 11.11 2.22
N TYR A 143 -17.01 10.87 2.87
CA TYR A 143 -16.84 11.10 4.29
C TYR A 143 -15.54 11.85 4.59
N ASN A 144 -15.60 12.76 5.56
CA ASN A 144 -14.41 13.36 6.15
C ASN A 144 -13.89 12.51 7.30
N ASP A 145 -14.78 11.97 8.13
CA ASP A 145 -14.45 11.21 9.33
C ASP A 145 -14.76 9.72 9.16
N LYS A 146 -13.99 8.86 9.81
CA LYS A 146 -14.28 7.43 9.81
C LYS A 146 -15.56 7.10 10.57
N HIS A 147 -16.28 6.08 10.14
CA HIS A 147 -17.60 5.68 10.62
C HIS A 147 -17.68 4.15 10.79
N ASN A 148 -16.83 3.60 11.66
CA ASN A 148 -16.71 2.16 11.90
C ASN A 148 -17.47 1.71 13.16
N GLU A 149 -18.49 2.45 13.62
CA GLU A 149 -19.26 2.13 14.81
C GLU A 149 -19.92 0.76 14.72
N ALA A 150 -20.28 0.31 13.52
CA ALA A 150 -20.89 -1.00 13.28
C ALA A 150 -19.93 -2.19 13.53
N ASN A 151 -18.64 -1.94 13.68
CA ASN A 151 -17.64 -2.98 13.96
C ASN A 151 -17.54 -3.31 15.47
N ASP A 152 -18.30 -2.64 16.34
CA ASP A 152 -18.30 -2.81 17.80
C ASP A 152 -16.94 -2.54 18.49
N GLU A 153 -16.05 -1.81 17.83
CA GLU A 153 -14.74 -1.38 18.35
C GLU A 153 -14.73 0.10 18.76
N ASN A 154 -15.90 0.67 19.06
CA ASN A 154 -16.08 2.07 19.44
C ASN A 154 -15.44 3.06 18.45
N ASN A 155 -15.47 2.75 17.16
CA ASN A 155 -14.84 3.53 16.09
C ASN A 155 -13.32 3.75 16.30
N GLN A 156 -12.64 2.81 16.99
CA GLN A 156 -11.18 2.88 17.22
C GLN A 156 -10.36 2.24 16.12
N ASP A 157 -10.95 1.29 15.38
CA ASP A 157 -10.32 0.59 14.27
C ASP A 157 -10.19 1.46 13.01
N GLY A 158 -9.29 1.05 12.12
CA GLY A 158 -9.01 1.75 10.87
C GLY A 158 -8.26 3.09 11.02
N SER A 159 -7.88 3.68 9.89
CA SER A 159 -7.14 4.94 9.86
C SER A 159 -8.02 6.13 10.23
N ASN A 160 -7.53 7.01 11.10
CA ASN A 160 -8.18 8.29 11.40
C ASN A 160 -7.99 9.34 10.29
N ASN A 161 -6.91 9.24 9.52
CA ASN A 161 -6.60 10.18 8.44
C ASN A 161 -6.61 9.47 7.10
N ASN A 162 -7.73 9.55 6.40
CA ASN A 162 -7.88 8.96 5.07
C ASN A 162 -7.57 9.94 3.93
N LEU A 163 -7.24 11.19 4.21
CA LEU A 163 -7.11 12.26 3.21
C LEU A 163 -8.34 12.33 2.29
N SER A 164 -9.50 12.12 2.88
CA SER A 164 -10.81 12.07 2.23
C SER A 164 -11.50 13.44 2.20
N TRP A 165 -12.52 13.55 1.39
CA TRP A 165 -13.39 14.72 1.37
C TRP A 165 -14.83 14.33 1.04
N ASN A 166 -15.78 14.79 1.85
CA ASN A 166 -17.22 14.53 1.70
C ASN A 166 -17.91 15.31 0.56
N HIS A 167 -17.19 16.27 -0.05
CA HIS A 167 -17.70 17.16 -1.11
C HIS A 167 -18.96 17.96 -0.71
N GLY A 168 -19.08 18.29 0.56
CA GLY A 168 -20.11 19.21 1.08
C GLY A 168 -21.19 18.55 1.95
N VAL A 169 -21.34 17.22 1.89
CA VAL A 169 -22.29 16.46 2.74
C VAL A 169 -21.62 15.20 3.26
N GLU A 170 -21.66 14.99 4.56
CA GLU A 170 -21.11 13.78 5.18
C GLU A 170 -22.03 12.59 4.90
N GLY A 171 -21.49 11.54 4.26
CA GLY A 171 -22.22 10.32 3.94
C GLY A 171 -23.16 10.43 2.72
N PRO A 172 -24.20 9.60 2.66
CA PRO A 172 -25.13 9.54 1.53
C PRO A 172 -25.89 10.86 1.32
N THR A 173 -26.18 11.20 0.08
CA THR A 173 -26.98 12.38 -0.30
C THR A 173 -27.73 12.14 -1.60
N ASP A 174 -28.90 12.76 -1.73
CA ASP A 174 -29.68 12.79 -2.97
C ASP A 174 -29.35 13.99 -3.86
N ASP A 175 -28.41 14.85 -3.46
CA ASP A 175 -27.98 16.01 -4.26
C ASP A 175 -27.27 15.54 -5.54
N PRO A 176 -27.85 15.80 -6.74
CA PRO A 176 -27.27 15.33 -7.98
C PRO A 176 -25.93 16.00 -8.33
N GLN A 177 -25.67 17.22 -7.86
CA GLN A 177 -24.43 17.94 -8.13
C GLN A 177 -23.29 17.34 -7.30
N ILE A 178 -23.52 17.06 -6.02
CA ILE A 178 -22.56 16.41 -5.15
C ILE A 178 -22.25 15.00 -5.67
N ASN A 179 -23.28 14.22 -6.02
CA ASN A 179 -23.08 12.87 -6.55
C ASN A 179 -22.31 12.87 -7.88
N ALA A 180 -22.59 13.84 -8.78
CA ALA A 180 -21.81 13.99 -10.01
C ALA A 180 -20.34 14.35 -9.74
N LEU A 181 -20.08 15.21 -8.74
CA LEU A 181 -18.71 15.57 -8.33
C LEU A 181 -17.97 14.34 -7.74
N ARG A 182 -18.59 13.60 -6.84
CA ARG A 182 -18.04 12.36 -6.26
C ARG A 182 -17.67 11.35 -7.34
N LEU A 183 -18.57 11.09 -8.29
CA LEU A 183 -18.31 10.21 -9.43
C LEU A 183 -17.14 10.69 -10.29
N ARG A 184 -17.04 12.01 -10.53
CA ARG A 184 -15.90 12.58 -11.26
C ARG A 184 -14.60 12.34 -10.51
N GLN A 185 -14.56 12.52 -9.19
CA GLN A 185 -13.37 12.30 -8.39
C GLN A 185 -12.96 10.83 -8.36
N MET A 186 -13.90 9.89 -8.25
CA MET A 186 -13.56 8.47 -8.38
C MET A 186 -12.92 8.14 -9.72
N ARG A 187 -13.41 8.72 -10.84
CA ARG A 187 -12.80 8.56 -12.16
C ARG A 187 -11.41 9.19 -12.24
N ASN A 188 -11.20 10.34 -11.60
CA ASN A 188 -9.88 10.98 -11.51
C ASN A 188 -8.87 10.06 -10.80
N PHE A 189 -9.27 9.41 -9.68
CA PHE A 189 -8.43 8.44 -9.00
C PHE A 189 -8.06 7.26 -9.91
N PHE A 190 -9.01 6.67 -10.62
CA PHE A 190 -8.74 5.60 -11.58
C PHE A 190 -7.85 6.02 -12.75
N ALA A 191 -8.04 7.24 -13.26
CA ALA A 191 -7.23 7.74 -14.36
C ALA A 191 -5.78 8.06 -13.93
N THR A 192 -5.56 8.23 -12.63
CA THR A 192 -4.25 8.55 -12.05
C THR A 192 -3.48 7.28 -11.65
N LEU A 193 -4.18 6.18 -11.35
CA LEU A 193 -3.61 4.90 -10.92
C LEU A 193 -2.93 4.17 -12.09
#